data_d53bb34e7372ea03bbe5ed84d401d1d0
#
_entry.id   d53bb34e7372ea03bbe5ed84d401d1d0
#
_cell.length_a   1.000
_cell.length_b   1.000
_cell.length_c   1.000
_cell.angle_alpha   90.00
_cell.angle_beta   90.00
_cell.angle_gamma   90.00
#
_symmetry.space_group_name_H-M   'P 1'
#
loop_
_entity.id
_entity.type
_entity.pdbx_description
1 polymer ?
#
loop_
_entity_poly.entity_id
_entity_poly.type
_entity_poly.pdbx_seq_one_letter_code
_entity_poly.pdbx_strand_id
1 'polypeptide(L)'
;TREQRCWVHKTANVLGAMPKSLHDKAKSDLQDIWMAETEKEANAAFDLFVETYGVKYEKAVAKLVKDRAELLAFYDFPAEHWKHIRTTNPIESVFATVRNRTRKTRGCLNRKTALAMVFRLMMSAKKKWRKISGPNRLPEVIQGVEFKDGIKQLQNAA
;
A
#
# COMPACT_ATOMS: atom_id res chain seq x y z
N THR A 1 -8.80 -9.82 10.45
CA THR A 1 -8.47 -8.73 9.51
C THR A 1 -6.98 -8.80 9.21
N ARG A 2 -6.58 -8.96 7.95
CA ARG A 2 -5.16 -8.92 7.54
C ARG A 2 -4.70 -7.48 7.38
N GLU A 3 -3.50 -7.17 7.84
CA GLU A 3 -2.87 -5.86 7.63
C GLU A 3 -2.16 -5.87 6.29
N GLN A 4 -2.32 -4.79 5.50
CA GLN A 4 -1.54 -4.54 4.30
C GLN A 4 -0.65 -3.33 4.54
N ARG A 5 0.65 -3.49 4.38
CA ARG A 5 1.62 -2.38 4.44
C ARG A 5 1.74 -1.66 3.11
N CYS A 6 1.91 -0.35 3.19
CA CYS A 6 2.08 0.50 2.01
C CYS A 6 3.48 0.34 1.40
N TRP A 7 3.55 -0.12 0.16
CA TRP A 7 4.81 -0.29 -0.57
C TRP A 7 5.55 1.03 -0.79
N VAL A 8 4.86 2.15 -1.01
CA VAL A 8 5.51 3.46 -1.18
C VAL A 8 6.29 3.86 0.08
N HIS A 9 5.66 3.74 1.25
CA HIS A 9 6.33 4.04 2.52
C HIS A 9 7.43 3.03 2.84
N LYS A 10 7.21 1.76 2.55
CA LYS A 10 8.23 0.74 2.78
C LYS A 10 9.45 0.98 1.90
N THR A 11 9.27 1.25 0.61
CA THR A 11 10.35 1.61 -0.30
C THR A 11 11.14 2.81 0.21
N ALA A 12 10.44 3.89 0.62
CA ALA A 12 11.12 5.06 1.18
C ALA A 12 11.93 4.74 2.44
N ASN A 13 11.40 3.88 3.32
CA ASN A 13 12.07 3.46 4.55
C ASN A 13 13.32 2.58 4.29
N VAL A 14 13.27 1.72 3.28
CA VAL A 14 14.39 0.87 2.86
C VAL A 14 15.48 1.75 2.22
N LEU A 15 15.11 2.56 1.24
CA LEU A 15 16.04 3.45 0.53
C LEU A 15 16.69 4.47 1.48
N GLY A 16 15.95 4.96 2.49
CA GLY A 16 16.50 5.85 3.51
C GLY A 16 17.61 5.22 4.40
N ALA A 17 17.79 3.90 4.32
CA ALA A 17 18.89 3.17 4.98
C ALA A 17 20.00 2.74 3.99
N MET A 18 19.97 3.24 2.76
CA MET A 18 20.93 2.93 1.69
C MET A 18 21.55 4.21 1.12
N PRO A 19 22.77 4.12 0.54
CA PRO A 19 23.39 5.25 -0.17
C PRO A 19 22.54 5.69 -1.36
N LYS A 20 22.51 7.00 -1.63
CA LYS A 20 21.76 7.57 -2.76
C LYS A 20 22.11 6.98 -4.13
N SER A 21 23.39 6.62 -4.33
CA SER A 21 23.87 6.00 -5.56
C SER A 21 23.22 4.66 -5.90
N LEU A 22 22.61 3.99 -4.92
CA LEU A 22 21.94 2.70 -5.12
C LEU A 22 20.42 2.83 -5.19
N HIS A 23 19.88 4.03 -4.96
CA HIS A 23 18.43 4.20 -4.85
C HIS A 23 17.68 3.76 -6.09
N ASP A 24 18.17 4.09 -7.29
CA ASP A 24 17.47 3.75 -8.53
C ASP A 24 17.44 2.23 -8.75
N LYS A 25 18.59 1.56 -8.57
CA LYS A 25 18.66 0.11 -8.67
C LYS A 25 17.81 -0.59 -7.61
N ALA A 26 18.00 -0.24 -6.33
CA ALA A 26 17.26 -0.86 -5.25
C ALA A 26 15.75 -0.60 -5.34
N LYS A 27 15.33 0.55 -5.89
CA LYS A 27 13.92 0.85 -6.16
C LYS A 27 13.36 -0.05 -7.25
N SER A 28 14.13 -0.30 -8.32
CA SER A 28 13.73 -1.24 -9.38
C SER A 28 13.59 -2.65 -8.82
N ASP A 29 14.59 -3.13 -8.07
CA ASP A 29 14.56 -4.47 -7.47
C ASP A 29 13.41 -4.64 -6.46
N LEU A 30 13.07 -3.59 -5.69
CA LEU A 30 11.87 -3.59 -4.86
C LEU A 30 10.59 -3.60 -5.69
N GLN A 31 10.57 -2.90 -6.83
CA GLN A 31 9.41 -2.86 -7.71
C GLN A 31 9.10 -4.24 -8.28
N ASP A 32 10.09 -5.03 -8.62
CA ASP A 32 9.93 -6.39 -9.12
C ASP A 32 9.16 -7.28 -8.13
N ILE A 33 9.29 -7.03 -6.82
CA ILE A 33 8.56 -7.77 -5.79
C ILE A 33 7.05 -7.53 -5.90
N TRP A 34 6.60 -6.25 -5.93
CA TRP A 34 5.16 -5.98 -5.92
C TRP A 34 4.52 -5.96 -7.32
N MET A 35 5.32 -6.06 -8.37
CA MET A 35 4.84 -6.17 -9.76
C MET A 35 4.78 -7.63 -10.22
N ALA A 36 5.31 -8.57 -9.46
CA ALA A 36 5.24 -10.00 -9.76
C ALA A 36 3.78 -10.45 -9.93
N GLU A 37 3.55 -11.40 -10.83
CA GLU A 37 2.21 -11.89 -11.15
C GLU A 37 1.67 -12.82 -10.05
N THR A 38 2.55 -13.52 -9.35
CA THR A 38 2.20 -14.46 -8.28
C THR A 38 2.95 -14.17 -6.99
N GLU A 39 2.37 -14.56 -5.85
CA GLU A 39 3.01 -14.46 -4.54
C GLU A 39 4.33 -15.26 -4.50
N LYS A 40 4.39 -16.39 -5.22
CA LYS A 40 5.61 -17.20 -5.32
C LYS A 40 6.75 -16.44 -5.99
N GLU A 41 6.48 -15.78 -7.10
CA GLU A 41 7.46 -14.95 -7.81
C GLU A 41 7.87 -13.73 -6.98
N ALA A 42 6.89 -13.09 -6.31
CA ALA A 42 7.18 -12.00 -5.40
C ALA A 42 8.10 -12.43 -4.25
N ASN A 43 7.89 -13.62 -3.70
CA ASN A 43 8.76 -14.19 -2.67
C ASN A 43 10.17 -14.47 -3.22
N ALA A 44 10.31 -14.98 -4.45
CA ALA A 44 11.61 -15.19 -5.09
C ALA A 44 12.36 -13.86 -5.31
N ALA A 45 11.68 -12.83 -5.81
CA ALA A 45 12.25 -11.50 -5.97
C ALA A 45 12.64 -10.87 -4.61
N PHE A 46 11.84 -11.14 -3.57
CA PHE A 46 12.13 -10.71 -2.20
C PHE A 46 13.41 -11.35 -1.66
N ASP A 47 13.58 -12.67 -1.85
CA ASP A 47 14.76 -13.40 -1.41
C ASP A 47 15.99 -12.95 -2.17
N LEU A 48 15.89 -12.68 -3.48
CA LEU A 48 16.96 -12.11 -4.30
C LEU A 48 17.39 -10.72 -3.79
N PHE A 49 16.43 -9.88 -3.38
CA PHE A 49 16.74 -8.58 -2.78
C PHE A 49 17.53 -8.75 -1.47
N VAL A 50 17.11 -9.70 -0.62
CA VAL A 50 17.77 -10.00 0.66
C VAL A 50 19.20 -10.50 0.41
N GLU A 51 19.40 -11.39 -0.54
CA GLU A 51 20.72 -11.91 -0.91
C GLU A 51 21.64 -10.81 -1.45
N THR A 52 21.10 -9.98 -2.36
CA THR A 52 21.88 -8.92 -3.04
C THR A 52 22.36 -7.84 -2.06
N TYR A 53 21.52 -7.46 -1.12
CA TYR A 53 21.78 -6.29 -0.26
C TYR A 53 22.06 -6.64 1.21
N GLY A 54 21.78 -7.87 1.65
CA GLY A 54 21.84 -8.27 3.06
C GLY A 54 23.20 -8.07 3.70
N VAL A 55 24.27 -8.44 3.02
CA VAL A 55 25.65 -8.39 3.55
C VAL A 55 26.09 -6.94 3.85
N LYS A 56 25.78 -6.00 2.95
CA LYS A 56 26.25 -4.61 3.06
C LYS A 56 25.25 -3.66 3.70
N TYR A 57 23.96 -3.95 3.59
CA TYR A 57 22.88 -3.05 3.99
C TYR A 57 21.86 -3.75 4.89
N GLU A 58 22.35 -4.49 5.89
CA GLU A 58 21.56 -5.26 6.85
C GLU A 58 20.37 -4.47 7.42
N LYS A 59 20.60 -3.19 7.80
CA LYS A 59 19.53 -2.31 8.34
C LYS A 59 18.41 -2.05 7.35
N ALA A 60 18.72 -1.94 6.06
CA ALA A 60 17.73 -1.74 5.01
C ALA A 60 16.92 -3.02 4.78
N VAL A 61 17.61 -4.16 4.69
CA VAL A 61 17.00 -5.47 4.52
C VAL A 61 16.14 -5.85 5.73
N ALA A 62 16.61 -5.62 6.97
CA ALA A 62 15.82 -5.87 8.17
C ALA A 62 14.49 -5.09 8.19
N LYS A 63 14.50 -3.83 7.72
CA LYS A 63 13.26 -3.04 7.58
C LYS A 63 12.29 -3.66 6.56
N LEU A 64 12.79 -4.29 5.51
CA LEU A 64 11.96 -4.94 4.49
C LEU A 64 11.40 -6.26 5.03
N VAL A 65 12.26 -7.14 5.53
CA VAL A 65 11.93 -8.50 6.00
C VAL A 65 10.91 -8.48 7.14
N LYS A 66 11.01 -7.49 8.03
CA LYS A 66 10.12 -7.35 9.20
C LYS A 66 8.63 -7.41 8.85
N ASP A 67 8.24 -6.86 7.70
CA ASP A 67 6.83 -6.72 7.32
C ASP A 67 6.54 -7.52 6.03
N ARG A 68 7.27 -8.63 5.78
CA ARG A 68 7.15 -9.43 4.54
C ARG A 68 5.72 -9.91 4.30
N ALA A 69 5.10 -10.50 5.32
CA ALA A 69 3.74 -11.02 5.20
C ALA A 69 2.71 -9.91 4.92
N GLU A 70 2.83 -8.78 5.62
CA GLU A 70 1.94 -7.63 5.46
C GLU A 70 2.15 -6.90 4.13
N LEU A 71 3.34 -7.01 3.53
CA LEU A 71 3.63 -6.42 2.23
C LEU A 71 3.05 -7.25 1.09
N LEU A 72 2.93 -8.57 1.25
CA LEU A 72 2.43 -9.48 0.24
C LEU A 72 0.94 -9.85 0.42
N ALA A 73 0.30 -9.39 1.49
CA ALA A 73 -1.10 -9.71 1.79
C ALA A 73 -2.09 -9.34 0.67
N PHE A 74 -1.72 -8.45 -0.25
CA PHE A 74 -2.59 -8.06 -1.37
C PHE A 74 -2.84 -9.19 -2.37
N TYR A 75 -1.98 -10.23 -2.43
CA TYR A 75 -2.17 -11.39 -3.30
C TYR A 75 -3.42 -12.21 -2.93
N ASP A 76 -3.92 -12.08 -1.70
CA ASP A 76 -5.16 -12.69 -1.23
C ASP A 76 -6.44 -11.90 -1.62
N PHE A 77 -6.30 -10.90 -2.49
CA PHE A 77 -7.42 -10.08 -2.97
C PHE A 77 -7.52 -10.14 -4.50
N PRO A 78 -8.68 -9.80 -5.08
CA PRO A 78 -8.83 -9.75 -6.54
C PRO A 78 -7.73 -8.90 -7.20
N ALA A 79 -7.16 -9.37 -8.31
CA ALA A 79 -6.06 -8.68 -9.00
C ALA A 79 -6.41 -7.21 -9.37
N GLU A 80 -7.67 -6.96 -9.71
CA GLU A 80 -8.16 -5.61 -10.02
C GLU A 80 -8.04 -4.64 -8.84
N HIS A 81 -8.04 -5.16 -7.60
CA HIS A 81 -7.94 -4.36 -6.39
C HIS A 81 -6.50 -4.04 -5.99
N TRP A 82 -5.48 -4.77 -6.44
CA TRP A 82 -4.10 -4.66 -5.99
C TRP A 82 -3.54 -3.24 -6.04
N LYS A 83 -3.79 -2.52 -7.14
CA LYS A 83 -3.32 -1.14 -7.29
C LYS A 83 -3.90 -0.16 -6.25
N HIS A 84 -5.04 -0.50 -5.65
CA HIS A 84 -5.70 0.33 -4.65
C HIS A 84 -5.26 0.01 -3.23
N ILE A 85 -4.83 -1.24 -2.97
CA ILE A 85 -4.47 -1.72 -1.63
C ILE A 85 -2.97 -1.77 -1.37
N ARG A 86 -2.13 -1.88 -2.40
CA ARG A 86 -0.65 -1.84 -2.27
C ARG A 86 -0.10 -0.51 -1.76
N THR A 87 -0.88 0.57 -1.82
CA THR A 87 -0.42 1.93 -1.50
C THR A 87 -1.52 2.74 -0.84
N THR A 88 -1.14 3.63 0.09
CA THR A 88 -2.04 4.57 0.76
C THR A 88 -2.18 5.91 0.02
N ASN A 89 -1.55 6.08 -1.14
CA ASN A 89 -1.56 7.33 -1.90
C ASN A 89 -2.95 7.94 -2.13
N PRO A 90 -4.01 7.17 -2.44
CA PRO A 90 -5.36 7.73 -2.62
C PRO A 90 -5.89 8.41 -1.36
N ILE A 91 -5.63 7.85 -0.19
CA ILE A 91 -6.05 8.39 1.11
C ILE A 91 -5.20 9.60 1.48
N GLU A 92 -3.89 9.52 1.25
CA GLU A 92 -2.94 10.58 1.60
C GLU A 92 -3.17 11.87 0.81
N SER A 93 -3.56 11.77 -0.46
CA SER A 93 -3.88 12.95 -1.27
C SER A 93 -5.04 13.76 -0.68
N VAL A 94 -6.04 13.08 -0.12
CA VAL A 94 -7.18 13.71 0.55
C VAL A 94 -6.73 14.35 1.86
N PHE A 95 -5.95 13.63 2.68
CA PHE A 95 -5.42 14.18 3.92
C PHE A 95 -4.44 15.33 3.69
N ALA A 96 -3.68 15.33 2.60
CA ALA A 96 -2.82 16.46 2.24
C ALA A 96 -3.65 17.73 2.00
N THR A 97 -4.79 17.62 1.33
CA THR A 97 -5.72 18.74 1.13
C THR A 97 -6.26 19.28 2.45
N VAL A 98 -6.71 18.38 3.34
CA VAL A 98 -7.18 18.75 4.68
C VAL A 98 -6.05 19.45 5.46
N ARG A 99 -4.86 18.86 5.50
CA ARG A 99 -3.68 19.39 6.21
C ARG A 99 -3.27 20.77 5.70
N ASN A 100 -3.29 20.99 4.38
CA ASN A 100 -2.97 22.28 3.80
C ASN A 100 -3.95 23.37 4.28
N ARG A 101 -5.24 23.06 4.33
CA ARG A 101 -6.26 24.02 4.80
C ARG A 101 -6.18 24.26 6.31
N THR A 102 -6.01 23.22 7.11
CA THR A 102 -5.88 23.36 8.58
C THR A 102 -4.64 24.14 8.98
N ARG A 103 -3.50 23.98 8.27
CA ARG A 103 -2.30 24.78 8.52
C ARG A 103 -2.50 26.28 8.24
N LYS A 104 -3.26 26.61 7.19
CA LYS A 104 -3.53 28.02 6.83
C LYS A 104 -4.40 28.74 7.86
N THR A 105 -5.18 28.04 8.66
CA THR A 105 -6.00 28.64 9.72
C THR A 105 -5.21 28.98 10.98
N ARG A 106 -3.94 28.58 11.08
CA ARG A 106 -3.01 28.87 12.19
C ARG A 106 -3.59 28.59 13.59
N GLY A 107 -4.41 27.56 13.74
CA GLY A 107 -5.03 27.21 15.02
C GLY A 107 -6.24 28.06 15.42
N CYS A 108 -6.75 28.93 14.56
CA CYS A 108 -7.92 29.79 14.85
C CYS A 108 -9.25 29.02 14.97
N LEU A 109 -9.23 27.68 14.85
CA LEU A 109 -10.44 26.87 14.85
C LEU A 109 -10.61 26.15 16.19
N ASN A 110 -11.80 26.29 16.78
CA ASN A 110 -12.22 25.37 17.83
C ASN A 110 -12.50 23.97 17.25
N ARG A 111 -12.58 22.95 18.12
CA ARG A 111 -12.76 21.54 17.71
C ARG A 111 -13.98 21.37 16.79
N LYS A 112 -15.13 21.98 17.12
CA LYS A 112 -16.39 21.87 16.36
C LYS A 112 -16.22 22.42 14.95
N THR A 113 -15.66 23.63 14.83
CA THR A 113 -15.42 24.29 13.54
C THR A 113 -14.38 23.53 12.71
N ALA A 114 -13.32 23.00 13.35
CA ALA A 114 -12.32 22.18 12.67
C ALA A 114 -12.91 20.91 12.07
N LEU A 115 -13.75 20.20 12.84
CA LEU A 115 -14.44 19.00 12.36
C LEU A 115 -15.39 19.30 11.20
N ALA A 116 -16.17 20.39 11.30
CA ALA A 116 -17.07 20.84 10.24
C ALA A 116 -16.30 21.18 8.97
N MET A 117 -15.16 21.85 9.09
CA MET A 117 -14.28 22.16 7.94
C MET A 117 -13.73 20.89 7.30
N VAL A 118 -13.19 19.94 8.10
CA VAL A 118 -12.68 18.65 7.59
C VAL A 118 -13.79 17.91 6.86
N PHE A 119 -14.99 17.81 7.47
CA PHE A 119 -16.15 17.17 6.84
C PHE A 119 -16.48 17.80 5.47
N ARG A 120 -16.54 19.12 5.38
CA ARG A 120 -16.81 19.83 4.12
C ARG A 120 -15.73 19.57 3.07
N LEU A 121 -14.47 19.57 3.47
CA LEU A 121 -13.34 19.26 2.56
C LEU A 121 -13.42 17.82 2.05
N MET A 122 -13.73 16.86 2.91
CA MET A 122 -13.92 15.45 2.53
C MET A 122 -15.10 15.27 1.58
N MET A 123 -16.23 15.91 1.85
CA MET A 123 -17.41 15.87 0.96
C MET A 123 -17.13 16.50 -0.40
N SER A 124 -16.32 17.56 -0.45
CA SER A 124 -15.85 18.15 -1.72
C SER A 124 -14.91 17.22 -2.47
N ALA A 125 -13.96 16.61 -1.77
CA ALA A 125 -13.02 15.64 -2.36
C ALA A 125 -13.72 14.40 -2.91
N LYS A 126 -14.77 13.90 -2.22
CA LYS A 126 -15.58 12.74 -2.63
C LYS A 126 -16.09 12.86 -4.07
N LYS A 127 -16.43 14.07 -4.54
CA LYS A 127 -16.90 14.30 -5.90
C LYS A 127 -15.86 13.97 -6.99
N LYS A 128 -14.56 13.95 -6.61
CA LYS A 128 -13.43 13.69 -7.51
C LYS A 128 -12.80 12.31 -7.28
N TRP A 129 -13.30 11.52 -6.34
CA TRP A 129 -12.77 10.19 -6.09
C TRP A 129 -13.05 9.27 -7.27
N ARG A 130 -12.01 8.56 -7.68
CA ARG A 130 -12.16 7.52 -8.70
C ARG A 130 -12.78 6.28 -8.06
N LYS A 131 -13.64 5.61 -8.81
CA LYS A 131 -14.18 4.30 -8.39
C LYS A 131 -13.04 3.28 -8.28
N ILE A 132 -13.21 2.34 -7.37
CA ILE A 132 -12.32 1.17 -7.30
C ILE A 132 -12.42 0.38 -8.62
N SER A 133 -11.31 -0.17 -9.08
CA SER A 133 -11.32 -1.13 -10.20
C SER A 133 -11.94 -2.43 -9.73
N GLY A 134 -12.67 -3.12 -10.61
CA GLY A 134 -13.37 -4.35 -10.25
C GLY A 134 -14.42 -4.17 -9.13
N PRO A 135 -15.34 -3.16 -9.20
CA PRO A 135 -16.32 -2.93 -8.14
C PRO A 135 -17.28 -4.12 -7.96
N ASN A 136 -17.46 -4.95 -8.99
CA ASN A 136 -18.23 -6.18 -8.98
C ASN A 136 -17.62 -7.26 -8.08
N ARG A 137 -16.34 -7.16 -7.74
CA ARG A 137 -15.65 -8.08 -6.81
C ARG A 137 -15.83 -7.70 -5.34
N LEU A 138 -16.28 -6.48 -5.05
CA LEU A 138 -16.47 -6.04 -3.65
C LEU A 138 -17.41 -6.92 -2.83
N PRO A 139 -18.59 -7.36 -3.35
CA PRO A 139 -19.44 -8.26 -2.60
C PRO A 139 -18.74 -9.58 -2.23
N GLU A 140 -17.94 -10.15 -3.12
CA GLU A 140 -17.18 -11.39 -2.86
C GLU A 140 -16.15 -11.17 -1.73
N VAL A 141 -15.42 -10.05 -1.77
CA VAL A 141 -14.45 -9.70 -0.71
C VAL A 141 -15.13 -9.48 0.64
N ILE A 142 -16.29 -8.80 0.66
CA ILE A 142 -17.07 -8.55 1.88
C ILE A 142 -17.63 -9.86 2.47
N GLN A 143 -18.02 -10.80 1.60
CA GLN A 143 -18.50 -12.13 1.99
C GLN A 143 -17.37 -13.08 2.43
N GLY A 144 -16.11 -12.64 2.34
CA GLY A 144 -14.97 -13.44 2.75
C GLY A 144 -14.58 -14.54 1.76
N VAL A 145 -14.95 -14.39 0.49
CA VAL A 145 -14.49 -15.30 -0.56
C VAL A 145 -12.97 -15.27 -0.65
N GLU A 146 -12.35 -16.43 -0.65
CA GLU A 146 -10.90 -16.56 -0.73
C GLU A 146 -10.39 -16.32 -2.15
N PHE A 147 -9.30 -15.57 -2.24
CA PHE A 147 -8.54 -15.35 -3.47
C PHE A 147 -7.09 -15.79 -3.23
N LYS A 148 -6.46 -16.27 -4.30
CA LYS A 148 -5.02 -16.56 -4.32
C LYS A 148 -4.45 -16.03 -5.63
N ASP A 149 -3.38 -15.27 -5.55
CA ASP A 149 -2.78 -14.62 -6.72
C ASP A 149 -3.81 -13.86 -7.58
N GLY A 150 -4.75 -13.18 -6.91
CA GLY A 150 -5.80 -12.40 -7.55
C GLY A 150 -6.97 -13.20 -8.12
N ILE A 151 -6.90 -14.53 -8.08
CA ILE A 151 -7.90 -15.45 -8.66
C ILE A 151 -8.78 -16.02 -7.54
N LYS A 152 -10.09 -16.00 -7.77
CA LYS A 152 -11.07 -16.59 -6.85
C LYS A 152 -10.83 -18.08 -6.69
N GLN A 153 -10.73 -18.55 -5.46
CA GLN A 153 -10.67 -19.97 -5.15
C GLN A 153 -12.09 -20.55 -5.17
N LEU A 154 -12.29 -21.60 -5.96
CA LEU A 154 -13.54 -22.37 -5.91
C LEU A 154 -13.51 -23.17 -4.61
N GLN A 155 -14.46 -22.91 -3.71
CA GLN A 155 -14.69 -23.83 -2.60
C GLN A 155 -15.13 -25.15 -3.21
N ASN A 156 -14.29 -26.16 -3.15
CA ASN A 156 -14.73 -27.53 -3.42
C ASN A 156 -15.79 -27.84 -2.39
N ALA A 157 -17.04 -27.89 -2.82
CA ALA A 157 -18.12 -28.43 -2.00
C ALA A 157 -17.74 -29.87 -1.68
N ALA A 158 -17.43 -30.10 -0.40
CA ALA A 158 -17.27 -31.45 0.14
C ALA A 158 -18.63 -32.11 0.31
#